data_c9111533d66058745c0a5bea072e1279
#
_entry.id   c9111533d66058745c0a5bea072e1279
#
_cell.length_a   1.000
_cell.length_b   1.000
_cell.length_c   1.000
_cell.angle_alpha   90.00
_cell.angle_beta   90.00
_cell.angle_gamma   90.00
#
_symmetry.space_group_name_H-M   'P 1'
#
loop_
_entity.id
_entity.type
_entity.pdbx_description
1 polymer ?
#
loop_
_entity_poly.entity_id
_entity_poly.type
_entity_poly.pdbx_seq_one_letter_code
_entity_poly.pdbx_strand_id
1 'polypeptide(L)' 'MDAVEGDFEDVCDETSFTSLLVLEGKGTLTETATGESLPIRKGESLFVPAGTGAYTVSGTDLKCLRTRV' A
#
# COMPACT_ATOMS: atom_id res chain seq x y z
N MET A 1 -10.25 -0.19 -9.15
CA MET A 1 -9.95 -1.20 -8.13
C MET A 1 -9.09 -2.29 -8.73
N ASP A 2 -7.93 -2.51 -8.17
CA ASP A 2 -6.97 -3.47 -8.70
C ASP A 2 -6.47 -4.43 -7.64
N ALA A 3 -6.33 -5.70 -8.00
CA ALA A 3 -5.69 -6.68 -7.16
C ALA A 3 -4.20 -6.71 -7.48
N VAL A 4 -3.36 -6.59 -6.48
CA VAL A 4 -1.90 -6.56 -6.64
C VAL A 4 -1.30 -7.69 -5.81
N GLU A 5 -0.40 -8.45 -6.41
CA GLU A 5 0.28 -9.55 -5.73
C GLU A 5 1.76 -9.27 -5.62
N GLY A 6 2.34 -9.67 -4.49
CA GLY A 6 3.78 -9.52 -4.24
C GLY A 6 4.18 -8.09 -3.97
N ASP A 7 5.45 -7.80 -4.23
CA ASP A 7 6.01 -6.48 -3.99
C ASP A 7 5.58 -5.52 -5.09
N PHE A 8 5.25 -4.30 -4.69
CA PHE A 8 4.93 -3.27 -5.67
C PHE A 8 5.22 -1.89 -5.09
N GLU A 9 5.34 -0.91 -5.98
CA GLU A 9 5.50 0.48 -5.58
C GLU A 9 4.51 1.34 -6.37
N ASP A 10 4.13 2.45 -5.78
CA ASP A 10 3.14 3.34 -6.38
C ASP A 10 3.40 4.76 -5.87
N VAL A 11 2.70 5.71 -6.47
CA VAL A 11 2.80 7.12 -6.09
C VAL A 11 1.40 7.64 -5.82
N CYS A 12 1.23 8.28 -4.67
CA CYS A 12 -0.01 8.93 -4.30
C CYS A 12 0.18 10.43 -4.43
N ASP A 13 -0.38 11.04 -5.46
CA ASP A 13 -0.21 12.45 -5.71
C ASP A 13 -1.15 13.31 -4.85
N GLU A 14 -1.12 14.63 -5.06
CA GLU A 14 -1.90 15.56 -4.25
C GLU A 14 -3.39 15.56 -4.54
N THR A 15 -3.79 14.95 -5.63
CA THR A 15 -5.18 14.99 -6.09
C THR A 15 -5.95 13.72 -5.83
N SER A 16 -5.28 12.66 -5.41
CA SER A 16 -5.96 11.39 -5.18
C SER A 16 -5.37 10.64 -3.99
N PHE A 17 -6.19 9.81 -3.38
CA PHE A 17 -5.71 8.94 -2.32
C PHE A 17 -5.89 7.48 -2.72
N THR A 18 -5.20 6.60 -2.01
CA THR A 18 -5.24 5.18 -2.27
C THR A 18 -5.70 4.43 -1.02
N SER A 19 -6.61 3.50 -1.18
CA SER A 19 -7.04 2.61 -0.12
C SER A 19 -6.53 1.21 -0.45
N LEU A 20 -5.91 0.58 0.53
CA LEU A 20 -5.35 -0.77 0.40
C LEU A 20 -6.02 -1.71 1.38
N LEU A 21 -6.47 -2.85 0.88
CA LEU A 21 -7.00 -3.92 1.72
C LEU A 21 -6.11 -5.14 1.52
N VAL A 22 -5.53 -5.63 2.59
CA VAL A 22 -4.68 -6.81 2.53
C VAL A 22 -5.54 -8.06 2.54
N LEU A 23 -5.54 -8.79 1.43
CA LEU A 23 -6.36 -9.99 1.26
C LEU A 23 -5.67 -11.25 1.72
N GLU A 24 -4.36 -11.33 1.51
CA GLU A 24 -3.56 -12.50 1.87
C GLU A 24 -2.15 -12.09 2.27
N GLY A 25 -1.52 -12.92 3.10
CA GLY A 25 -0.12 -12.74 3.45
C GLY A 25 0.13 -11.62 4.44
N LYS A 26 1.38 -11.23 4.50
CA LYS A 26 1.84 -10.14 5.36
C LYS A 26 3.01 -9.43 4.71
N GLY A 27 3.26 -8.21 5.11
CA GLY A 27 4.35 -7.44 4.53
C GLY A 27 4.56 -6.13 5.26
N THR A 28 5.17 -5.20 4.55
CA THR A 28 5.48 -3.88 5.08
C THR A 28 5.23 -2.83 4.01
N LEU A 29 4.58 -1.75 4.40
CA LEU A 29 4.43 -0.58 3.56
C LEU A 29 5.46 0.45 4.02
N THR A 30 6.27 0.96 3.09
CA THR A 30 7.30 1.94 3.37
C THR A 30 7.02 3.22 2.58
N GLU A 31 6.95 4.34 3.29
CA GLU A 31 6.84 5.65 2.64
C GLU A 31 8.24 6.13 2.29
N THR A 32 8.51 6.30 1.01
CA THR A 32 9.83 6.69 0.52
C THR A 32 10.21 8.10 0.96
N ALA A 33 9.23 9.00 1.01
CA ALA A 33 9.48 10.40 1.35
C ALA A 33 9.94 10.60 2.80
N THR A 34 9.39 9.83 3.72
CA THR A 34 9.70 9.96 5.15
C THR A 34 10.60 8.84 5.68
N GLY A 35 10.70 7.74 4.95
CA GLY A 35 11.42 6.55 5.39
C GLY A 35 10.67 5.72 6.42
N GLU A 36 9.43 6.08 6.72
CA GLU A 36 8.63 5.34 7.69
C GLU A 36 8.07 4.06 7.09
N SER A 37 7.95 3.04 7.91
CA SER A 37 7.37 1.78 7.47
C SER A 37 6.34 1.28 8.48
N LEU A 38 5.33 0.58 7.96
CA LEU A 38 4.25 -0.01 8.74
C LEU A 38 4.15 -1.49 8.43
N PRO A 39 4.00 -2.35 9.43
CA PRO A 39 3.67 -3.74 9.16
C PRO A 39 2.22 -3.84 8.68
N ILE A 40 1.98 -4.70 7.71
CA ILE A 40 0.64 -4.97 7.19
C ILE A 40 0.42 -6.47 7.16
N ARG A 41 -0.82 -6.89 7.37
CA ARG A 41 -1.17 -8.30 7.38
C ARG A 41 -2.59 -8.52 6.89
N LYS A 42 -2.93 -9.77 6.65
CA LYS A 42 -4.26 -10.17 6.16
C LYS A 42 -5.36 -9.59 7.03
N GLY A 43 -6.36 -9.04 6.38
CA GLY A 43 -7.52 -8.44 7.04
C GLY A 43 -7.37 -6.98 7.41
N GLU A 44 -6.19 -6.41 7.25
CA GLU A 44 -5.98 -4.99 7.52
C GLU A 44 -6.36 -4.14 6.33
N SER A 45 -6.91 -2.98 6.62
CA SER A 45 -7.14 -1.97 5.59
C SER A 45 -6.29 -0.74 5.90
N LEU A 46 -5.72 -0.15 4.86
CA LEU A 46 -4.82 0.97 4.97
C LEU A 46 -5.32 2.11 4.11
N PHE A 47 -5.09 3.31 4.58
CA PHE A 47 -5.42 4.50 3.83
C PHE A 47 -4.13 5.28 3.57
N VAL A 48 -3.83 5.52 2.30
CA VAL A 48 -2.69 6.32 1.88
C VAL A 48 -3.21 7.69 1.48
N PRO A 49 -2.99 8.73 2.29
CA PRO A 49 -3.54 10.06 2.00
C PRO A 49 -2.97 10.67 0.73
N ALA A 50 -3.74 11.57 0.13
CA ALA A 50 -3.26 12.35 -0.99
C ALA A 50 -2.03 13.15 -0.56
N GLY A 51 -1.05 13.23 -1.44
CA GLY A 51 0.19 13.95 -1.15
C GLY A 51 1.26 13.13 -0.44
N THR A 52 1.00 11.86 -0.15
CA THR A 52 1.99 10.99 0.48
C THR A 52 3.24 10.81 -0.37
N GLY A 53 3.08 10.86 -1.70
CA GLY A 53 4.18 10.64 -2.62
C GLY A 53 4.43 9.16 -2.86
N ALA A 54 5.68 8.79 -3.13
CA ALA A 54 6.04 7.42 -3.46
C ALA A 54 6.01 6.52 -2.22
N TYR A 55 5.53 5.32 -2.38
CA TYR A 55 5.57 4.30 -1.33
C TYR A 55 5.80 2.93 -1.95
N THR A 56 6.34 2.03 -1.16
CA THR A 56 6.65 0.67 -1.58
C THR A 56 5.97 -0.31 -0.63
N VAL A 57 5.39 -1.35 -1.20
CA VAL A 57 4.80 -2.44 -0.42
C VAL A 57 5.57 -3.71 -0.73
N SER A 58 6.05 -4.39 0.30
CA SER A 58 6.76 -5.64 0.13
C SER A 58 6.30 -6.66 1.16
N GLY A 59 6.39 -7.94 0.82
CA GLY A 59 5.99 -9.00 1.73
C GLY A 59 6.04 -10.37 1.11
N THR A 60 5.70 -11.38 1.92
CA THR A 60 5.68 -12.78 1.50
C THR A 60 4.24 -13.20 1.23
N ASP A 61 4.00 -13.73 0.04
CA ASP A 61 2.66 -14.18 -0.40
C ASP A 61 1.61 -13.10 -0.23
N LEU A 62 2.01 -11.86 -0.39
CA LEU A 62 1.16 -10.70 -0.17
C LEU A 62 0.21 -10.48 -1.33
N LYS A 63 -1.05 -10.27 -1.00
CA LYS A 63 -2.07 -9.93 -1.98
C LYS A 63 -2.92 -8.80 -1.43
N CYS A 64 -2.98 -7.71 -2.14
CA CYS A 64 -3.71 -6.51 -1.74
C CYS A 64 -4.73 -6.10 -2.78
N LEU A 65 -5.81 -5.50 -2.33
CA LEU A 65 -6.77 -4.86 -3.20
C LEU A 65 -6.54 -3.36 -3.10
N ARG A 66 -6.22 -2.74 -4.22
CA ARG A 66 -5.93 -1.32 -4.27
C ARG A 66 -7.08 -0.57 -4.90
N THR A 67 -7.57 0.45 -4.23
CA THR A 67 -8.60 1.34 -4.74
C THR A 67 -8.06 2.76 -4.75
N ARG A 68 -8.12 3.41 -5.89
CA ARG A 68 -7.68 4.79 -6.05
C ARG A 68 -8.87 5.68 -6.39
N VAL A 69 -8.91 6.82 -5.78
CA VAL A 69 -9.97 7.81 -6.03
C VAL A 69 -9.38 9.05 -6.68
#